data_36ebcafb488ce25c0b3656a077b795f0
#
_entry.id   36ebcafb488ce25c0b3656a077b795f0
#
_cell.length_a   1.000
_cell.length_b   1.000
_cell.length_c   1.000
_cell.angle_alpha   90.00
_cell.angle_beta   90.00
_cell.angle_gamma   90.00
#
_symmetry.space_group_name_H-M   'P 1'
#
loop_
_entity.id
_entity.type
_entity.pdbx_description
1 polymer ?
#
loop_
_entity_poly.entity_id
_entity_poly.type
_entity_poly.pdbx_seq_one_letter_code
_entity_poly.pdbx_strand_id
1 'polypeptide(L)'
;MADLNPEIFNLEVTNHELVKLAYDAYLANSRSSHAKTLKRGEVRGGGKKPWKQKGTGRARFGSTRNPIWRHGGVAGGRTGEENFTKKLSKNAKRIAVMQALSMKNTKKAIQIIDNLGIKDGKVKEVIKTLTDLKVTPKNILIVIPEKDELTLRATNNIAFAKVVRPTFLNVFDIMNADTIVIVKSAISALDNWLIGKENV
;
A
#
# COMPACT_ATOMS: atom_id res chain seq x y z
N MET A 1 19.53 10.45 -24.02
CA MET A 1 18.71 9.73 -23.02
C MET A 1 19.55 9.67 -21.77
N ALA A 2 19.02 9.99 -20.59
CA ALA A 2 19.78 9.77 -19.35
C ALA A 2 19.99 8.24 -19.23
N ASP A 3 21.24 7.84 -18.99
CA ASP A 3 21.58 6.43 -18.88
C ASP A 3 20.98 5.88 -17.59
N LEU A 4 19.89 5.12 -17.75
CA LEU A 4 19.31 4.34 -16.65
C LEU A 4 20.28 3.19 -16.31
N ASN A 5 20.51 2.98 -15.03
CA ASN A 5 21.39 1.90 -14.58
C ASN A 5 20.83 0.54 -15.00
N PRO A 6 21.54 -0.24 -15.85
CA PRO A 6 21.05 -1.53 -16.35
C PRO A 6 20.81 -2.55 -15.23
N GLU A 7 21.54 -2.47 -14.12
CA GLU A 7 21.35 -3.35 -12.96
C GLU A 7 19.98 -3.17 -12.27
N ILE A 8 19.31 -2.03 -12.50
CA ILE A 8 18.01 -1.73 -11.88
C ILE A 8 16.88 -1.84 -12.91
N PHE A 9 17.12 -1.35 -14.13
CA PHE A 9 16.06 -1.18 -15.12
C PHE A 9 16.05 -2.19 -16.25
N ASN A 10 17.05 -3.10 -16.28
CA ASN A 10 17.17 -4.11 -17.34
C ASN A 10 17.34 -5.54 -16.79
N LEU A 11 16.76 -5.82 -15.63
CA LEU A 11 16.75 -7.17 -15.07
C LEU A 11 15.84 -8.09 -15.90
N GLU A 12 16.33 -9.27 -16.20
CA GLU A 12 15.51 -10.32 -16.78
C GLU A 12 14.63 -10.95 -15.70
N VAL A 13 13.33 -10.74 -15.81
CA VAL A 13 12.35 -11.24 -14.83
C VAL A 13 11.71 -12.52 -15.35
N THR A 14 12.28 -13.67 -15.01
CA THR A 14 11.74 -14.99 -15.37
C THR A 14 10.61 -15.43 -14.43
N ASN A 15 10.67 -15.03 -13.14
CA ASN A 15 9.67 -15.38 -12.14
C ASN A 15 9.04 -14.13 -11.51
N HIS A 16 7.72 -14.03 -11.56
CA HIS A 16 6.93 -12.92 -11.04
C HIS A 16 6.45 -13.12 -9.60
N GLU A 17 6.78 -14.22 -8.93
CA GLU A 17 6.28 -14.53 -7.59
C GLU A 17 6.68 -13.48 -6.55
N LEU A 18 7.93 -12.99 -6.61
CA LEU A 18 8.41 -12.00 -5.66
C LEU A 18 7.66 -10.66 -5.81
N VAL A 19 7.40 -10.24 -7.05
CA VAL A 19 6.62 -9.03 -7.34
C VAL A 19 5.19 -9.21 -6.82
N LYS A 20 4.58 -10.38 -7.05
CA LYS A 20 3.24 -10.72 -6.55
C LYS A 20 3.20 -10.71 -5.03
N LEU A 21 4.16 -11.35 -4.36
CA LEU A 21 4.25 -11.37 -2.91
C LEU A 21 4.37 -9.97 -2.31
N ALA A 22 5.17 -9.09 -2.94
CA ALA A 22 5.31 -7.71 -2.50
C ALA A 22 4.02 -6.91 -2.70
N TYR A 23 3.32 -7.11 -3.82
CA TYR A 23 2.04 -6.49 -4.11
C TYR A 23 0.96 -6.94 -3.11
N ASP A 24 0.84 -8.25 -2.88
CA ASP A 24 -0.11 -8.83 -1.93
C ASP A 24 0.18 -8.41 -0.48
N ALA A 25 1.48 -8.28 -0.13
CA ALA A 25 1.86 -7.79 1.19
C ALA A 25 1.44 -6.33 1.40
N TYR A 26 1.56 -5.48 0.36
CA TYR A 26 1.10 -4.10 0.42
C TYR A 26 -0.42 -4.01 0.62
N LEU A 27 -1.20 -4.78 -0.16
CA LEU A 27 -2.65 -4.86 0.00
C LEU A 27 -3.07 -5.40 1.37
N ALA A 28 -2.39 -6.46 1.85
CA ALA A 28 -2.67 -7.03 3.16
C ALA A 28 -2.38 -6.02 4.31
N ASN A 29 -1.30 -5.24 4.17
CA ASN A 29 -0.90 -4.26 5.17
C ASN A 29 -1.78 -2.99 5.18
N SER A 30 -2.46 -2.69 4.08
CA SER A 30 -3.45 -1.61 4.01
C SER A 30 -4.82 -2.02 4.58
N ARG A 31 -5.03 -3.32 4.81
CA ARG A 31 -6.28 -3.85 5.31
C ARG A 31 -6.38 -3.69 6.83
N SER A 32 -7.48 -3.12 7.30
CA SER A 32 -7.83 -3.03 8.73
C SER A 32 -9.06 -3.89 9.02
N SER A 33 -9.11 -4.48 10.23
CA SER A 33 -10.28 -5.20 10.70
C SER A 33 -11.19 -4.24 11.48
N HIS A 34 -12.42 -4.07 11.00
CA HIS A 34 -13.44 -3.25 11.67
C HIS A 34 -14.61 -4.08 12.18
N ALA A 35 -14.68 -5.35 11.77
CA ALA A 35 -15.78 -6.22 12.16
C ALA A 35 -15.54 -6.78 13.56
N LYS A 36 -16.45 -6.49 14.50
CA LYS A 36 -16.42 -7.00 15.86
C LYS A 36 -17.79 -7.59 16.22
N THR A 37 -17.77 -8.73 16.88
CA THR A 37 -18.95 -9.37 17.47
C THR A 37 -18.80 -9.42 18.99
N LEU A 38 -19.89 -9.24 19.70
CA LEU A 38 -19.89 -9.28 21.16
C LEU A 38 -19.79 -10.72 21.65
N LYS A 39 -18.77 -11.01 22.47
CA LYS A 39 -18.64 -12.27 23.20
C LYS A 39 -19.61 -12.29 24.37
N ARG A 40 -19.89 -13.50 24.92
CA ARG A 40 -20.82 -13.66 26.06
C ARG A 40 -20.49 -12.78 27.27
N GLY A 41 -19.25 -12.39 27.46
CA GLY A 41 -18.84 -11.48 28.54
C GLY A 41 -19.17 -10.01 28.26
N GLU A 42 -19.23 -9.62 26.97
CA GLU A 42 -19.44 -8.25 26.52
C GLU A 42 -20.92 -7.90 26.33
N VAL A 43 -21.78 -8.90 26.13
CA VAL A 43 -23.23 -8.70 25.97
C VAL A 43 -23.84 -8.22 27.29
N ARG A 44 -24.72 -7.20 27.21
CA ARG A 44 -25.46 -6.70 28.35
C ARG A 44 -26.43 -7.78 28.88
N GLY A 45 -26.54 -7.90 30.22
CA GLY A 45 -27.48 -8.83 30.89
C GLY A 45 -26.70 -9.92 31.65
N GLY A 46 -27.36 -10.97 32.06
CA GLY A 46 -26.82 -12.05 32.89
C GLY A 46 -26.60 -11.61 34.35
N GLY A 47 -25.68 -12.25 35.06
CA GLY A 47 -25.44 -12.03 36.50
C GLY A 47 -26.29 -12.86 37.39
N LYS A 48 -27.61 -12.92 37.21
CA LYS A 48 -28.50 -13.81 37.95
C LYS A 48 -28.66 -15.13 37.21
N LYS A 49 -28.51 -16.26 37.93
CA LYS A 49 -28.77 -17.58 37.39
C LYS A 49 -30.27 -17.74 37.04
N PRO A 50 -30.62 -18.19 35.80
CA PRO A 50 -32.03 -18.26 35.36
C PRO A 50 -32.92 -19.10 36.23
N TRP A 51 -32.43 -20.25 36.71
CA TRP A 51 -33.14 -21.17 37.62
C TRP A 51 -32.15 -21.98 38.49
N LYS A 52 -32.69 -22.69 39.46
CA LYS A 52 -31.93 -23.55 40.37
C LYS A 52 -31.19 -24.65 39.60
N GLN A 53 -30.07 -25.14 40.15
CA GLN A 53 -29.20 -26.14 39.52
C GLN A 53 -29.90 -27.48 39.28
N LYS A 54 -30.79 -27.87 40.16
CA LYS A 54 -31.58 -29.14 40.15
C LYS A 54 -33.04 -28.86 40.51
N GLY A 55 -33.96 -29.82 40.23
CA GLY A 55 -35.35 -29.77 40.67
C GLY A 55 -36.27 -28.94 39.74
N THR A 56 -35.85 -28.56 38.54
CA THR A 56 -36.67 -27.76 37.57
C THR A 56 -37.04 -28.55 36.32
N GLY A 57 -36.54 -29.77 36.12
CA GLY A 57 -36.75 -30.56 34.90
C GLY A 57 -36.15 -29.94 33.63
N ARG A 58 -35.44 -28.79 33.74
CA ARG A 58 -34.83 -28.07 32.63
C ARG A 58 -33.32 -28.34 32.55
N ALA A 59 -32.73 -28.11 31.35
CA ALA A 59 -31.30 -28.15 31.18
C ALA A 59 -30.60 -27.12 32.08
N ARG A 60 -29.41 -27.47 32.58
CA ARG A 60 -28.63 -26.61 33.48
C ARG A 60 -28.05 -25.43 32.74
N PHE A 61 -28.36 -24.20 33.18
CA PHE A 61 -27.81 -22.97 32.61
C PHE A 61 -27.30 -22.04 33.72
N GLY A 62 -26.15 -21.44 33.49
CA GLY A 62 -25.55 -20.50 34.41
C GLY A 62 -25.85 -19.03 34.05
N SER A 63 -26.09 -18.73 32.76
CA SER A 63 -26.29 -17.36 32.29
C SER A 63 -27.17 -17.32 31.03
N THR A 64 -27.99 -16.31 30.90
CA THR A 64 -28.79 -16.00 29.70
C THR A 64 -27.96 -15.46 28.54
N ARG A 65 -26.69 -15.08 28.78
CA ARG A 65 -25.75 -14.60 27.75
C ARG A 65 -25.10 -15.72 26.94
N ASN A 66 -25.47 -16.98 27.19
CA ASN A 66 -24.89 -18.12 26.52
C ASN A 66 -25.17 -18.03 25.01
N PRO A 67 -24.21 -18.40 24.11
CA PRO A 67 -24.41 -18.40 22.67
C PRO A 67 -25.62 -19.20 22.15
N ILE A 68 -26.07 -20.21 22.91
CA ILE A 68 -27.25 -21.02 22.58
C ILE A 68 -28.54 -20.19 22.69
N TRP A 69 -28.55 -19.15 23.49
CA TRP A 69 -29.73 -18.35 23.71
C TRP A 69 -29.85 -17.22 22.69
N ARG A 70 -31.10 -16.90 22.35
CA ARG A 70 -31.38 -15.69 21.56
C ARG A 70 -30.85 -14.47 22.31
N HIS A 71 -30.17 -13.59 21.58
CA HIS A 71 -29.45 -12.43 22.15
C HIS A 71 -28.26 -12.80 23.08
N GLY A 72 -27.81 -14.03 23.09
CA GLY A 72 -26.56 -14.43 23.73
C GLY A 72 -25.34 -13.94 22.93
N GLY A 73 -24.14 -14.04 23.53
CA GLY A 73 -22.90 -13.67 22.87
C GLY A 73 -22.51 -14.65 21.77
N VAL A 74 -21.72 -14.20 20.81
CA VAL A 74 -21.22 -15.04 19.71
C VAL A 74 -20.02 -15.86 20.16
N ALA A 75 -20.03 -17.17 19.89
CA ALA A 75 -18.89 -18.05 20.08
C ALA A 75 -18.02 -18.05 18.80
N GLY A 76 -16.70 -17.83 18.93
CA GLY A 76 -15.79 -17.83 17.79
C GLY A 76 -15.99 -16.68 16.78
N GLY A 77 -16.68 -15.61 17.19
CA GLY A 77 -16.89 -14.44 16.33
C GLY A 77 -15.65 -13.56 16.21
N ARG A 78 -15.69 -12.64 15.28
CA ARG A 78 -14.59 -11.70 15.02
C ARG A 78 -14.35 -10.77 16.21
N THR A 79 -13.07 -10.53 16.51
CA THR A 79 -12.65 -9.67 17.62
C THR A 79 -12.40 -8.23 17.21
N GLY A 80 -12.21 -7.96 15.93
CA GLY A 80 -11.77 -6.66 15.41
C GLY A 80 -10.27 -6.41 15.55
N GLU A 81 -9.53 -7.38 16.06
CA GLU A 81 -8.09 -7.31 16.33
C GLU A 81 -7.27 -8.23 15.41
N GLU A 82 -7.88 -8.71 14.32
CA GLU A 82 -7.22 -9.61 13.39
C GLU A 82 -6.06 -8.87 12.69
N ASN A 83 -4.89 -9.50 12.74
CA ASN A 83 -3.68 -8.97 12.13
C ASN A 83 -3.51 -9.55 10.72
N PHE A 84 -3.62 -8.69 9.70
CA PHE A 84 -3.41 -9.03 8.29
C PHE A 84 -1.99 -8.73 7.80
N THR A 85 -1.11 -8.21 8.66
CA THR A 85 0.22 -7.74 8.30
C THR A 85 1.09 -8.87 7.78
N LYS A 86 1.63 -8.69 6.57
CA LYS A 86 2.64 -9.56 5.97
C LYS A 86 3.99 -8.86 5.94
N LYS A 87 5.02 -9.52 6.46
CA LYS A 87 6.39 -8.99 6.50
C LYS A 87 7.20 -9.53 5.31
N LEU A 88 7.92 -8.64 4.65
CA LEU A 88 8.95 -8.97 3.65
C LEU A 88 10.28 -8.38 4.12
N SER A 89 11.39 -9.09 3.86
CA SER A 89 12.73 -8.58 4.16
C SER A 89 13.05 -7.33 3.33
N LYS A 90 13.96 -6.48 3.79
CA LYS A 90 14.38 -5.27 3.07
C LYS A 90 14.93 -5.60 1.68
N ASN A 91 15.80 -6.61 1.57
CA ASN A 91 16.39 -7.03 0.31
C ASN A 91 15.33 -7.56 -0.67
N ALA A 92 14.38 -8.39 -0.21
CA ALA A 92 13.28 -8.86 -1.04
C ALA A 92 12.42 -7.71 -1.58
N LYS A 93 12.15 -6.67 -0.78
CA LYS A 93 11.43 -5.47 -1.23
C LYS A 93 12.22 -4.71 -2.30
N ARG A 94 13.53 -4.50 -2.12
CA ARG A 94 14.40 -3.82 -3.09
C ARG A 94 14.43 -4.57 -4.43
N ILE A 95 14.66 -5.89 -4.39
CA ILE A 95 14.65 -6.73 -5.59
C ILE A 95 13.28 -6.69 -6.29
N ALA A 96 12.18 -6.76 -5.54
CA ALA A 96 10.84 -6.67 -6.11
C ALA A 96 10.57 -5.32 -6.82
N VAL A 97 11.08 -4.21 -6.25
CA VAL A 97 10.99 -2.88 -6.88
C VAL A 97 11.83 -2.83 -8.15
N MET A 98 13.06 -3.36 -8.15
CA MET A 98 13.91 -3.43 -9.34
C MET A 98 13.25 -4.25 -10.46
N GLN A 99 12.70 -5.42 -10.14
CA GLN A 99 11.95 -6.23 -11.08
C GLN A 99 10.73 -5.49 -11.66
N ALA A 100 9.95 -4.82 -10.82
CA ALA A 100 8.80 -4.04 -11.26
C ALA A 100 9.20 -2.88 -12.19
N LEU A 101 10.30 -2.17 -11.89
CA LEU A 101 10.83 -1.10 -12.74
C LEU A 101 11.33 -1.66 -14.08
N SER A 102 12.03 -2.79 -14.09
CA SER A 102 12.51 -3.46 -15.32
C SER A 102 11.33 -3.89 -16.21
N MET A 103 10.27 -4.44 -15.63
CA MET A 103 9.04 -4.77 -16.37
C MET A 103 8.38 -3.52 -16.99
N LYS A 104 8.38 -2.38 -16.29
CA LYS A 104 7.85 -1.12 -16.84
C LYS A 104 8.77 -0.53 -17.90
N ASN A 105 10.08 -0.66 -17.75
CA ASN A 105 11.05 -0.22 -18.75
C ASN A 105 10.91 -1.01 -20.06
N THR A 106 10.77 -2.33 -19.99
CA THR A 106 10.51 -3.18 -21.16
C THR A 106 9.24 -2.75 -21.91
N LYS A 107 8.21 -2.28 -21.21
CA LYS A 107 6.99 -1.70 -21.80
C LYS A 107 7.15 -0.26 -22.27
N LYS A 108 8.33 0.33 -22.16
CA LYS A 108 8.60 1.75 -22.47
C LYS A 108 7.67 2.73 -21.72
N ALA A 109 7.25 2.35 -20.51
CA ALA A 109 6.35 3.13 -19.68
C ALA A 109 7.08 4.10 -18.73
N ILE A 110 8.42 4.19 -18.82
CA ILE A 110 9.24 5.09 -18.01
C ILE A 110 9.68 6.27 -18.87
N GLN A 111 9.46 7.49 -18.38
CA GLN A 111 9.90 8.73 -18.99
C GLN A 111 10.78 9.51 -18.01
N ILE A 112 11.84 10.12 -18.51
CA ILE A 112 12.77 10.90 -17.71
C ILE A 112 12.62 12.37 -18.09
N ILE A 113 12.52 13.23 -17.09
CA ILE A 113 12.42 14.68 -17.24
C ILE A 113 13.52 15.38 -16.43
N ASP A 114 13.91 16.55 -16.89
CA ASP A 114 14.88 17.36 -16.15
C ASP A 114 14.25 17.95 -14.89
N ASN A 115 13.08 18.60 -15.03
CA ASN A 115 12.33 19.21 -13.93
C ASN A 115 10.83 19.20 -14.23
N LEU A 116 10.00 19.27 -13.19
CA LEU A 116 8.53 19.38 -13.29
C LEU A 116 8.06 20.79 -13.71
N GLY A 117 8.96 21.79 -13.75
CA GLY A 117 8.63 23.15 -14.16
C GLY A 117 7.70 23.92 -13.22
N ILE A 118 7.63 23.52 -11.96
CA ILE A 118 6.75 24.13 -10.95
C ILE A 118 7.43 25.40 -10.40
N LYS A 119 6.80 26.57 -10.61
CA LYS A 119 7.25 27.86 -10.11
C LYS A 119 6.34 28.39 -8.99
N ASP A 120 5.05 28.46 -9.25
CA ASP A 120 4.06 29.05 -8.36
C ASP A 120 3.25 28.00 -7.59
N GLY A 121 3.51 26.70 -7.77
CA GLY A 121 2.73 25.63 -7.18
C GLY A 121 1.31 25.50 -7.75
N LYS A 122 1.12 25.89 -9.01
CA LYS A 122 -0.18 25.79 -9.71
C LYS A 122 -0.34 24.45 -10.41
N VAL A 123 -1.50 23.84 -10.27
CA VAL A 123 -1.88 22.57 -10.95
C VAL A 123 -1.69 22.65 -12.46
N LYS A 124 -1.99 23.81 -13.06
CA LYS A 124 -1.86 24.03 -14.52
C LYS A 124 -0.44 23.82 -15.04
N GLU A 125 0.60 24.12 -14.26
CA GLU A 125 2.00 23.93 -14.64
C GLU A 125 2.31 22.44 -14.79
N VAL A 126 1.90 21.61 -13.83
CA VAL A 126 2.09 20.17 -13.88
C VAL A 126 1.31 19.54 -15.04
N ILE A 127 0.04 19.93 -15.23
CA ILE A 127 -0.76 19.41 -16.32
C ILE A 127 -0.13 19.76 -17.68
N LYS A 128 0.38 20.99 -17.85
CA LYS A 128 1.08 21.39 -19.07
C LYS A 128 2.30 20.52 -19.34
N THR A 129 3.16 20.31 -18.33
CA THR A 129 4.35 19.44 -18.45
C THR A 129 3.96 18.01 -18.84
N LEU A 130 2.92 17.44 -18.21
CA LEU A 130 2.43 16.10 -18.53
C LEU A 130 1.83 16.02 -19.95
N THR A 131 1.16 17.06 -20.41
CA THR A 131 0.61 17.15 -21.78
C THR A 131 1.73 17.25 -22.83
N ASP A 132 2.74 18.05 -22.56
CA ASP A 132 3.92 18.20 -23.44
C ASP A 132 4.67 16.87 -23.60
N LEU A 133 4.68 16.04 -22.56
CA LEU A 133 5.25 14.70 -22.57
C LEU A 133 4.35 13.67 -23.31
N LYS A 134 3.17 14.07 -23.80
CA LYS A 134 2.19 13.20 -24.43
C LYS A 134 1.79 11.99 -23.57
N VAL A 135 1.85 12.14 -22.24
CA VAL A 135 1.43 11.10 -21.30
C VAL A 135 -0.09 11.07 -21.27
N THR A 136 -0.67 9.89 -21.52
CA THR A 136 -2.12 9.72 -21.37
C THR A 136 -2.53 9.93 -19.92
N PRO A 137 -3.57 10.74 -19.63
CA PRO A 137 -3.98 11.06 -18.25
C PRO A 137 -4.72 9.87 -17.59
N LYS A 138 -3.98 8.80 -17.35
CA LYS A 138 -4.39 7.66 -16.53
C LYS A 138 -3.63 7.70 -15.22
N ASN A 139 -3.20 6.56 -14.71
CA ASN A 139 -2.42 6.49 -13.49
C ASN A 139 -0.95 6.85 -13.74
N ILE A 140 -0.53 8.04 -13.34
CA ILE A 140 0.85 8.53 -13.51
C ILE A 140 1.56 8.52 -12.15
N LEU A 141 2.71 7.89 -12.10
CA LEU A 141 3.60 7.91 -10.93
C LEU A 141 4.76 8.86 -11.19
N ILE A 142 4.87 9.90 -10.39
CA ILE A 142 5.92 10.91 -10.51
C ILE A 142 6.94 10.69 -9.38
N VAL A 143 8.20 10.45 -9.74
CA VAL A 143 9.29 10.25 -8.78
C VAL A 143 10.15 11.50 -8.73
N ILE A 144 10.20 12.14 -7.56
CA ILE A 144 10.96 13.37 -7.30
C ILE A 144 11.92 13.17 -6.14
N PRO A 145 13.07 13.85 -6.10
CA PRO A 145 14.06 13.69 -5.02
C PRO A 145 13.49 14.10 -3.67
N GLU A 146 12.85 15.25 -3.61
CA GLU A 146 12.23 15.80 -2.40
C GLU A 146 10.84 16.35 -2.69
N LYS A 147 9.97 16.30 -1.68
CA LYS A 147 8.61 16.83 -1.75
C LYS A 147 8.57 18.22 -1.16
N ASP A 148 8.78 19.22 -2.01
CA ASP A 148 8.60 20.62 -1.62
C ASP A 148 7.13 20.96 -1.45
N GLU A 149 6.81 21.95 -0.62
CA GLU A 149 5.44 22.40 -0.37
C GLU A 149 4.75 22.84 -1.67
N LEU A 150 5.45 23.55 -2.56
CA LEU A 150 4.93 23.97 -3.86
C LEU A 150 4.60 22.78 -4.74
N THR A 151 5.45 21.74 -4.74
CA THR A 151 5.24 20.52 -5.50
C THR A 151 4.01 19.76 -4.98
N LEU A 152 3.87 19.63 -3.66
CA LEU A 152 2.69 19.01 -3.05
C LEU A 152 1.41 19.77 -3.38
N ARG A 153 1.43 21.10 -3.27
CA ARG A 153 0.29 21.96 -3.61
C ARG A 153 -0.13 21.82 -5.08
N ALA A 154 0.84 21.72 -5.98
CA ALA A 154 0.60 21.59 -7.41
C ALA A 154 0.06 20.21 -7.80
N THR A 155 0.36 19.15 -7.04
CA THR A 155 0.08 17.75 -7.43
C THR A 155 -1.06 17.10 -6.66
N ASN A 156 -1.32 17.48 -5.40
CA ASN A 156 -2.30 16.81 -4.54
C ASN A 156 -3.74 16.80 -5.10
N ASN A 157 -4.10 17.79 -5.91
CA ASN A 157 -5.44 17.87 -6.50
C ASN A 157 -5.56 17.14 -7.85
N ILE A 158 -4.52 16.46 -8.30
CA ILE A 158 -4.54 15.70 -9.56
C ILE A 158 -4.84 14.24 -9.23
N ALA A 159 -6.08 13.80 -9.47
CA ALA A 159 -6.55 12.46 -9.10
C ALA A 159 -5.76 11.30 -9.77
N PHE A 160 -5.24 11.53 -10.98
CA PHE A 160 -4.52 10.52 -11.76
C PHE A 160 -2.99 10.57 -11.57
N ALA A 161 -2.45 11.49 -10.77
CA ALA A 161 -1.02 11.62 -10.54
C ALA A 161 -0.67 11.39 -9.07
N LYS A 162 0.28 10.48 -8.80
CA LYS A 162 0.83 10.22 -7.48
C LYS A 162 2.30 10.60 -7.44
N VAL A 163 2.69 11.44 -6.48
CA VAL A 163 4.07 11.86 -6.30
C VAL A 163 4.72 11.10 -5.16
N VAL A 164 5.89 10.51 -5.42
CA VAL A 164 6.61 9.66 -4.46
C VAL A 164 8.10 10.02 -4.46
N ARG A 165 8.75 9.94 -3.29
CA ARG A 165 10.21 10.00 -3.19
C ARG A 165 10.82 8.65 -3.58
N PRO A 166 12.06 8.57 -4.07
CA PRO A 166 12.72 7.32 -4.44
C PRO A 166 12.71 6.27 -3.33
N THR A 167 12.98 6.68 -2.08
CA THR A 167 13.03 5.79 -0.90
C THR A 167 11.68 5.22 -0.48
N PHE A 168 10.57 5.84 -0.88
CA PHE A 168 9.20 5.40 -0.59
C PHE A 168 8.53 4.70 -1.78
N LEU A 169 9.29 4.47 -2.85
CA LEU A 169 8.79 3.76 -4.01
C LEU A 169 8.44 2.31 -3.64
N ASN A 170 7.26 1.85 -4.04
CA ASN A 170 6.80 0.51 -3.74
C ASN A 170 6.24 -0.19 -4.99
N VAL A 171 6.18 -1.52 -4.93
CA VAL A 171 5.72 -2.35 -6.05
C VAL A 171 4.27 -2.06 -6.42
N PHE A 172 3.42 -1.76 -5.43
CA PHE A 172 2.01 -1.48 -5.67
C PHE A 172 1.83 -0.23 -6.54
N ASP A 173 2.51 0.87 -6.22
CA ASP A 173 2.45 2.10 -6.99
C ASP A 173 3.05 1.94 -8.40
N ILE A 174 4.17 1.23 -8.53
CA ILE A 174 4.81 0.96 -9.82
C ILE A 174 3.89 0.14 -10.73
N MET A 175 3.32 -0.95 -10.22
CA MET A 175 2.50 -1.85 -11.03
C MET A 175 1.17 -1.22 -11.47
N ASN A 176 0.56 -0.40 -10.61
CA ASN A 176 -0.69 0.29 -10.90
C ASN A 176 -0.53 1.54 -11.78
N ALA A 177 0.69 2.09 -11.85
CA ALA A 177 0.95 3.23 -12.74
C ALA A 177 0.98 2.77 -14.21
N ASP A 178 0.33 3.50 -15.10
CA ASP A 178 0.44 3.30 -16.56
C ASP A 178 1.74 3.90 -17.07
N THR A 179 2.12 5.08 -16.56
CA THR A 179 3.37 5.76 -16.89
C THR A 179 4.09 6.19 -15.61
N ILE A 180 5.41 6.04 -15.62
CA ILE A 180 6.28 6.49 -14.54
C ILE A 180 7.15 7.64 -15.07
N VAL A 181 7.07 8.78 -14.42
CA VAL A 181 7.85 9.98 -14.75
C VAL A 181 8.91 10.16 -13.67
N ILE A 182 10.18 10.06 -14.04
CA ILE A 182 11.31 10.21 -13.11
C ILE A 182 12.04 11.50 -13.39
N VAL A 183 12.22 12.34 -12.36
CA VAL A 183 13.06 13.52 -12.45
C VAL A 183 14.53 13.09 -12.38
N LYS A 184 15.40 13.62 -13.25
CA LYS A 184 16.82 13.22 -13.32
C LYS A 184 17.54 13.27 -11.97
N SER A 185 17.28 14.29 -11.17
CA SER A 185 17.86 14.41 -9.83
C SER A 185 17.43 13.30 -8.86
N ALA A 186 16.31 12.60 -9.13
CA ALA A 186 15.84 11.48 -8.31
C ALA A 186 16.53 10.15 -8.65
N ILE A 187 17.18 10.03 -9.82
CA ILE A 187 17.79 8.77 -10.29
C ILE A 187 18.93 8.35 -9.36
N SER A 188 19.84 9.27 -9.01
CA SER A 188 20.95 8.97 -8.12
C SER A 188 20.50 8.50 -6.72
N ALA A 189 19.46 9.12 -6.19
CA ALA A 189 18.88 8.72 -4.92
C ALA A 189 18.19 7.34 -5.01
N LEU A 190 17.57 7.02 -6.15
CA LEU A 190 16.97 5.74 -6.43
C LEU A 190 18.01 4.62 -6.51
N ASP A 191 19.10 4.86 -7.24
CA ASP A 191 20.19 3.92 -7.41
C ASP A 191 20.85 3.59 -6.07
N ASN A 192 21.18 4.61 -5.27
CA ASN A 192 21.77 4.45 -3.94
C ASN A 192 20.87 3.61 -3.01
N TRP A 193 19.56 3.87 -3.04
CA TRP A 193 18.62 3.14 -2.20
C TRP A 193 18.45 1.68 -2.64
N LEU A 194 18.37 1.40 -3.94
CA LEU A 194 18.12 0.05 -4.46
C LEU A 194 19.38 -0.84 -4.38
N ILE A 195 20.56 -0.30 -4.71
CA ILE A 195 21.83 -1.06 -4.68
C ILE A 195 22.35 -1.24 -3.23
N GLY A 196 21.78 -0.50 -2.27
CA GLY A 196 22.16 -0.64 -0.87
C GLY A 196 23.41 0.16 -0.48
N LYS A 197 23.84 1.12 -1.31
CA LYS A 197 24.84 2.12 -0.97
C LYS A 197 24.20 3.25 -0.15
N GLU A 198 23.48 2.88 0.92
CA GLU A 198 23.09 3.87 1.92
C GLU A 198 24.38 4.32 2.60
N ASN A 199 24.72 5.58 2.44
CA ASN A 199 25.78 6.19 3.24
C ASN A 199 25.39 6.01 4.71
N VAL A 200 26.20 5.23 5.44
CA VAL A 200 26.22 5.16 6.89
C VAL A 200 26.61 6.52 7.44
#